data_ba6f4189a21fc99fb4191c01a7b1a372
#
_entry.id   ba6f4189a21fc99fb4191c01a7b1a372
#
_cell.length_a   1.000
_cell.length_b   1.000
_cell.length_c   1.000
_cell.angle_alpha   90.00
_cell.angle_beta   90.00
_cell.angle_gamma   90.00
#
_symmetry.space_group_name_H-M   'P 1'
#
loop_
_entity.id
_entity.type
_entity.pdbx_description
1 polymer ?
#
loop_
_entity_poly.entity_id
_entity_poly.type
_entity_poly.pdbx_seq_one_letter_code
_entity_poly.pdbx_strand_id
1 'polypeptide(L)'
;MNLSYRWLELYFPPRKIMHEGSQNMKDYMKIYQEWLANPYFDDKTKEELRAIANDENEIKERFYMDLEFGTAGLRGIIGAGINRMNIYTVRRATQGLANYIIKQGGADKGVAIAFDSRHMSPEFAMEAAMTLAANGIKAYKFESLRPTPELSFAVRELGCIAGINITASHNPPEYNGYKVYWEDGAQFTPPHDKGVTAEVLAIEDLSTVKTTTEEEALKSGKFQVIGKEIDDKYIAQVKAQVVNQEAINRMQKDITIVYTPLHGTGNIPARRVMKEIGFENVYVVPEQELPNGDFPTVSYPNPEAAEAFELGLKLAKEKNADLVLATDPDADRLGVYVKDTKSGEYIPLTGNMSGSLLCDYVLSQKQAAGKIPADGEVVKSIVTTNLVDAVAKHYGCKLVEVLTGFKYIGQQILKEETTGKGTYMFGMEESYGCLIGTYARDKDAISATAALCEAAAYYKEKGMTLWDAMVAMYEKYGYYKDTVKSIGLKGIEGLAKIQEIMENFRKNPPKALGGYEVTSVRDYKKNTITDVATGEVKETGLPESNVLYYDMNDGAWLCIRPSGTEPKIKFYYGVKGTSLDDAEAKSKAVGDELMGMVDKMM
;
A
#
# COMPACT_ATOMS: atom_id res chain seq x y z
N MET A 1 37.95 -6.35 9.95
CA MET A 1 38.96 -5.39 9.42
C MET A 1 38.44 -4.81 8.13
N ASN A 2 38.29 -3.50 8.13
CA ASN A 2 37.81 -2.59 7.10
C ASN A 2 38.26 -2.86 5.65
N LEU A 3 37.31 -3.20 4.78
CA LEU A 3 37.51 -3.17 3.32
C LEU A 3 36.22 -2.92 2.52
N SER A 4 35.15 -2.39 3.11
CA SER A 4 33.85 -2.21 2.43
C SER A 4 33.35 -0.76 2.27
N TYR A 5 34.16 0.26 2.61
CA TYR A 5 33.72 1.67 2.52
C TYR A 5 34.46 2.54 1.49
N ARG A 6 35.28 1.96 0.62
CA ARG A 6 36.13 2.76 -0.31
C ARG A 6 35.66 2.78 -1.77
N TRP A 7 34.52 2.18 -2.11
CA TRP A 7 34.02 2.11 -3.50
C TRP A 7 32.93 3.15 -3.84
N LEU A 8 32.46 3.93 -2.87
CA LEU A 8 31.37 4.91 -3.07
C LEU A 8 31.85 6.31 -3.49
N GLU A 9 33.14 6.63 -3.37
CA GLU A 9 33.65 7.98 -3.71
C GLU A 9 34.18 8.15 -5.15
N LEU A 10 34.22 7.10 -5.96
CA LEU A 10 34.88 7.15 -7.29
C LEU A 10 33.94 7.33 -8.48
N TYR A 11 32.60 7.42 -8.26
CA TYR A 11 31.64 7.49 -9.38
C TYR A 11 30.74 8.72 -9.45
N PHE A 12 30.80 9.64 -8.49
CA PHE A 12 29.98 10.87 -8.56
C PHE A 12 30.79 12.10 -8.14
N PRO A 13 31.05 13.05 -9.08
CA PRO A 13 31.53 14.37 -8.66
C PRO A 13 30.43 15.09 -7.84
N PRO A 14 30.78 15.92 -6.84
CA PRO A 14 29.80 16.61 -6.04
C PRO A 14 29.00 17.57 -6.93
N ARG A 15 27.78 17.20 -7.29
CA ARG A 15 26.81 18.13 -7.87
C ARG A 15 26.32 19.04 -6.75
N LYS A 16 26.47 20.36 -6.96
CA LYS A 16 25.89 21.42 -6.15
C LYS A 16 24.43 21.03 -5.83
N ILE A 17 24.12 21.01 -4.55
CA ILE A 17 22.73 20.95 -4.03
C ILE A 17 22.04 22.18 -4.59
N MET A 18 21.28 22.01 -5.65
CA MET A 18 20.30 23.02 -6.07
C MET A 18 19.10 22.89 -5.16
N HIS A 19 18.69 23.99 -4.58
CA HIS A 19 17.50 24.08 -3.74
C HIS A 19 16.30 23.41 -4.43
N GLU A 20 15.71 22.43 -3.78
CA GLU A 20 14.39 21.89 -4.09
C GLU A 20 13.37 23.02 -3.93
N GLY A 21 12.99 23.64 -5.02
CA GLY A 21 12.04 24.76 -4.98
C GLY A 21 11.67 25.38 -6.33
N SER A 22 12.32 24.97 -7.42
CA SER A 22 11.87 25.36 -8.77
C SER A 22 12.03 24.16 -9.71
N GLN A 23 11.05 23.27 -9.74
CA GLN A 23 10.85 22.48 -10.96
C GLN A 23 10.61 23.52 -12.07
N ASN A 24 11.53 23.59 -13.05
CA ASN A 24 11.35 24.40 -14.24
C ASN A 24 10.04 23.98 -14.89
N MET A 25 9.02 24.83 -14.79
CA MET A 25 7.76 24.64 -15.45
C MET A 25 8.06 24.54 -16.94
N LYS A 26 7.78 23.39 -17.54
CA LYS A 26 7.98 23.15 -18.99
C LYS A 26 7.12 24.13 -19.77
N ASP A 27 7.56 24.50 -20.96
CA ASP A 27 6.71 25.22 -21.91
C ASP A 27 5.58 24.27 -22.37
N TYR A 28 4.52 24.22 -21.58
CA TYR A 28 3.40 23.30 -21.76
C TYR A 28 2.73 23.44 -23.12
N MET A 29 2.64 24.68 -23.63
CA MET A 29 2.02 24.94 -24.93
C MET A 29 2.89 24.39 -26.07
N LYS A 30 4.20 24.55 -25.98
CA LYS A 30 5.13 23.99 -26.98
C LYS A 30 5.02 22.46 -27.02
N ILE A 31 5.04 21.79 -25.86
CA ILE A 31 4.94 20.33 -25.80
C ILE A 31 3.57 19.85 -26.31
N TYR A 32 2.47 20.53 -25.98
CA TYR A 32 1.15 20.25 -26.53
C TYR A 32 1.14 20.31 -28.06
N GLN A 33 1.74 21.35 -28.67
CA GLN A 33 1.84 21.47 -30.13
C GLN A 33 2.73 20.38 -30.73
N GLU A 34 3.82 20.02 -30.08
CA GLU A 34 4.69 18.92 -30.49
C GLU A 34 3.94 17.59 -30.50
N TRP A 35 3.10 17.30 -29.49
CA TRP A 35 2.29 16.08 -29.45
C TRP A 35 1.25 16.04 -30.59
N LEU A 36 0.65 17.16 -30.94
CA LEU A 36 -0.29 17.24 -32.06
C LEU A 36 0.38 17.03 -33.43
N ALA A 37 1.60 17.54 -33.60
CA ALA A 37 2.31 17.53 -34.87
C ALA A 37 3.10 16.22 -35.12
N ASN A 38 3.62 15.59 -34.06
CA ASN A 38 4.52 14.45 -34.15
C ASN A 38 3.75 13.18 -34.62
N PRO A 39 4.17 12.53 -35.70
CA PRO A 39 3.54 11.30 -36.22
C PRO A 39 3.69 10.08 -35.28
N TYR A 40 4.56 10.14 -34.27
CA TYR A 40 4.71 9.10 -33.26
C TYR A 40 3.43 8.89 -32.44
N PHE A 41 2.67 9.96 -32.17
CA PHE A 41 1.42 9.87 -31.42
C PHE A 41 0.27 9.46 -32.35
N ASP A 42 -0.58 8.55 -31.89
CA ASP A 42 -1.70 8.04 -32.65
C ASP A 42 -2.83 9.08 -32.82
N ASP A 43 -3.74 8.77 -33.76
CA ASP A 43 -4.83 9.70 -34.11
C ASP A 43 -5.82 9.89 -32.94
N LYS A 44 -6.08 8.85 -32.14
CA LYS A 44 -6.96 8.92 -30.96
C LYS A 44 -6.41 9.91 -29.92
N THR A 45 -5.11 9.82 -29.62
CA THR A 45 -4.39 10.75 -28.74
C THR A 45 -4.49 12.19 -29.26
N LYS A 46 -4.30 12.39 -30.57
CA LYS A 46 -4.41 13.73 -31.19
C LYS A 46 -5.83 14.26 -31.21
N GLU A 47 -6.83 13.41 -31.37
CA GLU A 47 -8.25 13.79 -31.30
C GLU A 47 -8.61 14.26 -29.88
N GLU A 48 -8.17 13.52 -28.86
CA GLU A 48 -8.35 13.91 -27.46
C GLU A 48 -7.70 15.28 -27.16
N LEU A 49 -6.48 15.51 -27.66
CA LEU A 49 -5.79 16.78 -27.48
C LEU A 49 -6.47 17.94 -28.25
N ARG A 50 -7.00 17.70 -29.46
CA ARG A 50 -7.78 18.70 -30.22
C ARG A 50 -9.07 19.09 -29.49
N ALA A 51 -9.70 18.16 -28.77
CA ALA A 51 -10.91 18.43 -28.01
C ALA A 51 -10.71 19.46 -26.88
N ILE A 52 -9.50 19.57 -26.34
CA ILE A 52 -9.14 20.54 -25.28
C ILE A 52 -8.45 21.80 -25.82
N ALA A 53 -8.38 22.02 -27.13
CA ALA A 53 -7.63 23.12 -27.76
C ALA A 53 -8.00 24.52 -27.25
N ASN A 54 -9.21 24.70 -26.74
CA ASN A 54 -9.72 25.96 -26.21
C ASN A 54 -9.70 26.02 -24.67
N ASP A 55 -9.17 25.00 -24.00
CA ASP A 55 -9.05 24.94 -22.53
C ASP A 55 -7.55 24.98 -22.13
N GLU A 56 -7.06 26.21 -21.94
CA GLU A 56 -5.65 26.45 -21.60
C GLU A 56 -5.29 25.85 -20.22
N ASN A 57 -6.23 25.81 -19.28
CA ASN A 57 -5.98 25.22 -17.96
C ASN A 57 -5.78 23.72 -18.07
N GLU A 58 -6.63 23.03 -18.83
CA GLU A 58 -6.50 21.59 -19.07
C GLU A 58 -5.22 21.25 -19.83
N ILE A 59 -4.86 22.06 -20.87
CA ILE A 59 -3.58 21.91 -21.58
C ILE A 59 -2.41 22.06 -20.61
N LYS A 60 -2.42 23.11 -19.78
CA LYS A 60 -1.39 23.36 -18.79
C LYS A 60 -1.26 22.18 -17.82
N GLU A 61 -2.36 21.69 -17.28
CA GLU A 61 -2.36 20.58 -16.31
C GLU A 61 -1.80 19.30 -16.90
N ARG A 62 -2.04 19.03 -18.19
CA ARG A 62 -1.52 17.85 -18.89
C ARG A 62 -0.05 17.93 -19.28
N PHE A 63 0.52 19.14 -19.39
CA PHE A 63 1.85 19.34 -20.00
C PHE A 63 2.84 20.17 -19.17
N TYR A 64 2.47 20.74 -18.01
CA TYR A 64 3.38 21.61 -17.23
C TYR A 64 4.55 20.86 -16.59
N MET A 65 4.41 19.57 -16.33
CA MET A 65 5.44 18.68 -15.77
C MET A 65 5.23 17.24 -16.22
N ASP A 66 6.27 16.42 -16.14
CA ASP A 66 6.13 14.97 -16.33
C ASP A 66 5.32 14.36 -15.18
N LEU A 67 4.57 13.29 -15.47
CA LEU A 67 4.01 12.44 -14.42
C LEU A 67 5.16 11.90 -13.58
N GLU A 68 5.15 12.21 -12.28
CA GLU A 68 6.25 11.87 -11.40
C GLU A 68 6.38 10.35 -11.24
N PHE A 69 7.58 9.85 -11.50
CA PHE A 69 7.94 8.50 -11.11
C PHE A 69 8.35 8.54 -9.64
N GLY A 70 7.35 8.38 -8.76
CA GLY A 70 7.56 8.37 -7.32
C GLY A 70 8.33 7.13 -6.84
N THR A 71 8.53 7.04 -5.53
CA THR A 71 9.29 5.93 -4.90
C THR A 71 8.70 4.53 -5.10
N ALA A 72 7.53 4.42 -5.71
CA ALA A 72 6.84 3.15 -5.95
C ALA A 72 6.33 3.00 -7.39
N GLY A 73 6.58 3.96 -8.28
CA GLY A 73 6.12 3.97 -9.68
C GLY A 73 5.28 5.21 -10.04
N LEU A 74 4.44 5.10 -11.07
CA LEU A 74 3.56 6.17 -11.55
C LEU A 74 2.15 6.03 -10.97
N ARG A 75 1.46 7.17 -10.79
CA ARG A 75 0.02 7.22 -10.54
C ARG A 75 -0.55 8.52 -11.09
N GLY A 76 -1.61 8.46 -11.89
CA GLY A 76 -2.22 9.65 -12.47
C GLY A 76 -3.55 9.37 -13.16
N ILE A 77 -4.19 10.43 -13.61
CA ILE A 77 -5.42 10.37 -14.43
C ILE A 77 -5.06 9.80 -15.80
N ILE A 78 -5.92 8.93 -16.33
CA ILE A 78 -5.80 8.37 -17.68
C ILE A 78 -6.08 9.49 -18.72
N GLY A 79 -5.25 9.62 -19.74
CA GLY A 79 -5.45 10.59 -20.81
C GLY A 79 -4.18 10.97 -21.56
N ALA A 80 -4.32 11.75 -22.62
CA ALA A 80 -3.22 12.28 -23.40
C ALA A 80 -2.46 13.38 -22.65
N GLY A 81 -1.12 13.32 -22.66
CA GLY A 81 -0.24 14.30 -22.03
C GLY A 81 0.90 13.66 -21.23
N ILE A 82 1.92 14.46 -20.94
CA ILE A 82 3.09 14.00 -20.16
C ILE A 82 2.80 13.83 -18.67
N ASN A 83 1.76 14.52 -18.16
CA ASN A 83 1.29 14.42 -16.77
C ASN A 83 0.02 13.55 -16.68
N ARG A 84 -0.08 12.52 -17.51
CA ARG A 84 -1.21 11.58 -17.56
C ARG A 84 -0.71 10.15 -17.70
N MET A 85 -1.54 9.19 -17.28
CA MET A 85 -1.33 7.77 -17.56
C MET A 85 -1.82 7.45 -18.98
N ASN A 86 -0.92 7.04 -19.83
CA ASN A 86 -1.18 6.62 -21.21
C ASN A 86 -0.11 5.64 -21.69
N ILE A 87 -0.28 5.08 -22.87
CA ILE A 87 0.66 4.10 -23.44
C ILE A 87 2.09 4.65 -23.56
N TYR A 88 2.26 5.94 -23.84
CA TYR A 88 3.57 6.57 -24.02
C TYR A 88 4.31 6.76 -22.69
N THR A 89 3.60 7.18 -21.63
CA THR A 89 4.19 7.30 -20.29
C THR A 89 4.51 5.93 -19.69
N VAL A 90 3.69 4.91 -19.94
CA VAL A 90 3.95 3.52 -19.55
C VAL A 90 5.17 2.96 -20.31
N ARG A 91 5.26 3.15 -21.62
CA ARG A 91 6.43 2.77 -22.43
C ARG A 91 7.70 3.43 -21.92
N ARG A 92 7.67 4.74 -21.65
CA ARG A 92 8.82 5.48 -21.10
C ARG A 92 9.28 4.91 -19.75
N ALA A 93 8.34 4.69 -18.83
CA ALA A 93 8.62 4.09 -17.53
C ALA A 93 9.25 2.70 -17.67
N THR A 94 8.69 1.87 -18.57
CA THR A 94 9.17 0.52 -18.82
C THR A 94 10.53 0.51 -19.51
N GLN A 95 10.79 1.45 -20.44
CA GLN A 95 12.12 1.59 -21.05
C GLN A 95 13.17 1.97 -20.01
N GLY A 96 12.87 2.91 -19.09
CA GLY A 96 13.77 3.26 -17.99
C GLY A 96 14.04 2.07 -17.06
N LEU A 97 13.00 1.32 -16.72
CA LEU A 97 13.13 0.08 -15.96
C LEU A 97 14.01 -0.95 -16.71
N ALA A 98 13.78 -1.15 -18.00
CA ALA A 98 14.58 -2.06 -18.83
C ALA A 98 16.06 -1.65 -18.87
N ASN A 99 16.34 -0.36 -19.05
CA ASN A 99 17.71 0.18 -19.04
C ASN A 99 18.38 -0.12 -17.70
N TYR A 100 17.69 0.10 -16.59
CA TYR A 100 18.21 -0.17 -15.25
C TYR A 100 18.47 -1.66 -15.03
N ILE A 101 17.51 -2.53 -15.39
CA ILE A 101 17.66 -4.00 -15.30
C ILE A 101 18.89 -4.48 -16.08
N ILE A 102 19.10 -3.99 -17.30
CA ILE A 102 20.26 -4.33 -18.13
C ILE A 102 21.57 -3.89 -17.45
N LYS A 103 21.60 -2.67 -16.89
CA LYS A 103 22.76 -2.16 -16.14
C LYS A 103 23.09 -2.99 -14.88
N GLN A 104 22.06 -3.56 -14.25
CA GLN A 104 22.22 -4.47 -13.10
C GLN A 104 22.56 -5.91 -13.51
N GLY A 105 22.64 -6.23 -14.81
CA GLY A 105 22.93 -7.58 -15.31
C GLY A 105 21.77 -8.57 -15.10
N GLY A 106 20.53 -8.09 -14.88
CA GLY A 106 19.37 -8.93 -14.56
C GLY A 106 18.47 -9.29 -15.75
N ALA A 107 18.86 -8.95 -16.99
CA ALA A 107 17.98 -9.11 -18.18
C ALA A 107 17.49 -10.55 -18.43
N ASP A 108 18.27 -11.54 -18.03
CA ASP A 108 17.94 -12.97 -18.23
C ASP A 108 16.90 -13.52 -17.25
N LYS A 109 16.69 -12.84 -16.10
CA LYS A 109 15.73 -13.27 -15.09
C LYS A 109 14.26 -12.99 -15.47
N GLY A 110 14.04 -12.00 -16.33
CA GLY A 110 12.69 -11.59 -16.76
C GLY A 110 11.93 -10.73 -15.76
N VAL A 111 10.69 -10.34 -16.13
CA VAL A 111 9.80 -9.47 -15.35
C VAL A 111 8.39 -10.03 -15.34
N ALA A 112 7.77 -10.16 -14.15
CA ALA A 112 6.37 -10.56 -14.00
C ALA A 112 5.44 -9.32 -14.10
N ILE A 113 4.25 -9.48 -14.70
CA ILE A 113 3.31 -8.37 -14.92
C ILE A 113 1.90 -8.80 -14.54
N ALA A 114 1.31 -8.09 -13.57
CA ALA A 114 -0.09 -8.20 -13.20
C ALA A 114 -0.82 -6.86 -13.44
N PHE A 115 -2.15 -6.90 -13.38
CA PHE A 115 -2.99 -5.74 -13.57
C PHE A 115 -4.36 -5.94 -12.89
N ASP A 116 -5.04 -4.83 -12.59
CA ASP A 116 -6.36 -4.82 -11.98
C ASP A 116 -7.49 -4.65 -13.01
N SER A 117 -8.71 -4.37 -12.52
CA SER A 117 -9.93 -4.22 -13.33
C SER A 117 -10.10 -2.83 -13.96
N ARG A 118 -9.19 -1.88 -13.73
CA ARG A 118 -9.31 -0.50 -14.21
C ARG A 118 -9.24 -0.40 -15.71
N HIS A 119 -9.84 0.67 -16.24
CA HIS A 119 -9.69 1.04 -17.65
C HIS A 119 -8.21 1.11 -18.03
N MET A 120 -7.89 0.64 -19.21
CA MET A 120 -6.54 0.60 -19.78
C MET A 120 -5.53 -0.31 -19.04
N SER A 121 -5.91 -1.00 -17.95
CA SER A 121 -4.96 -1.87 -17.24
C SER A 121 -4.44 -3.02 -18.09
N PRO A 122 -5.26 -3.75 -18.86
CA PRO A 122 -4.77 -4.80 -19.77
C PRO A 122 -3.85 -4.24 -20.87
N GLU A 123 -4.21 -3.08 -21.46
CA GLU A 123 -3.45 -2.43 -22.53
C GLU A 123 -2.09 -1.95 -22.01
N PHE A 124 -2.05 -1.27 -20.85
CA PHE A 124 -0.81 -0.82 -20.24
C PHE A 124 0.10 -2.00 -19.83
N ALA A 125 -0.48 -3.10 -19.37
CA ALA A 125 0.27 -4.33 -19.07
C ALA A 125 0.90 -4.93 -20.35
N MET A 126 0.18 -4.90 -21.47
CA MET A 126 0.70 -5.36 -22.76
C MET A 126 1.81 -4.43 -23.28
N GLU A 127 1.62 -3.11 -23.20
CA GLU A 127 2.64 -2.14 -23.59
C GLU A 127 3.94 -2.29 -22.80
N ALA A 128 3.83 -2.53 -21.49
CA ALA A 128 4.98 -2.85 -20.65
C ALA A 128 5.67 -4.15 -21.11
N ALA A 129 4.90 -5.21 -21.38
CA ALA A 129 5.43 -6.48 -21.85
C ALA A 129 6.17 -6.33 -23.20
N MET A 130 5.60 -5.61 -24.14
CA MET A 130 6.19 -5.41 -25.47
C MET A 130 7.45 -4.53 -25.42
N THR A 131 7.47 -3.54 -24.54
CA THR A 131 8.66 -2.72 -24.30
C THR A 131 9.80 -3.54 -23.69
N LEU A 132 9.52 -4.39 -22.70
CA LEU A 132 10.52 -5.31 -22.11
C LEU A 132 11.06 -6.29 -23.16
N ALA A 133 10.17 -6.93 -23.93
CA ALA A 133 10.54 -7.88 -24.98
C ALA A 133 11.44 -7.26 -26.03
N ALA A 134 11.14 -6.03 -26.50
CA ALA A 134 11.96 -5.28 -27.45
C ALA A 134 13.35 -4.93 -26.91
N ASN A 135 13.53 -4.90 -25.58
CA ASN A 135 14.82 -4.72 -24.92
C ASN A 135 15.50 -6.05 -24.54
N GLY A 136 14.99 -7.18 -25.05
CA GLY A 136 15.55 -8.51 -24.82
C GLY A 136 15.26 -9.12 -23.44
N ILE A 137 14.40 -8.49 -22.63
CA ILE A 137 13.97 -8.96 -21.32
C ILE A 137 12.69 -9.76 -21.46
N LYS A 138 12.64 -10.97 -20.91
CA LYS A 138 11.43 -11.80 -20.95
C LYS A 138 10.34 -11.24 -20.05
N ALA A 139 9.14 -11.03 -20.59
CA ALA A 139 7.96 -10.61 -19.87
C ALA A 139 7.04 -11.81 -19.60
N TYR A 140 6.66 -12.00 -18.33
CA TYR A 140 5.68 -12.98 -17.87
C TYR A 140 4.41 -12.22 -17.49
N LYS A 141 3.41 -12.17 -18.36
CA LYS A 141 2.17 -11.42 -18.11
C LYS A 141 1.05 -12.37 -17.73
N PHE A 142 0.32 -12.07 -16.66
CA PHE A 142 -0.88 -12.81 -16.32
C PHE A 142 -1.94 -12.72 -17.44
N GLU A 143 -2.65 -13.83 -17.67
CA GLU A 143 -3.70 -13.95 -18.70
C GLU A 143 -4.88 -13.00 -18.45
N SER A 144 -5.20 -12.76 -17.17
CA SER A 144 -6.25 -11.85 -16.71
C SER A 144 -5.81 -11.15 -15.42
N LEU A 145 -6.68 -10.28 -14.87
CA LEU A 145 -6.38 -9.53 -13.65
C LEU A 145 -5.97 -10.45 -12.49
N ARG A 146 -4.96 -10.02 -11.70
CA ARG A 146 -4.48 -10.72 -10.50
C ARG A 146 -4.16 -9.72 -9.38
N PRO A 147 -4.28 -10.18 -8.10
CA PRO A 147 -3.95 -9.36 -6.94
C PRO A 147 -2.50 -8.90 -6.88
N THR A 148 -2.28 -7.75 -6.26
CA THR A 148 -0.94 -7.25 -5.91
C THR A 148 -0.08 -8.29 -5.18
N PRO A 149 -0.55 -8.96 -4.11
CA PRO A 149 0.26 -9.98 -3.43
C PRO A 149 0.61 -11.19 -4.29
N GLU A 150 -0.24 -11.54 -5.24
CA GLU A 150 0.05 -12.63 -6.17
C GLU A 150 1.15 -12.27 -7.16
N LEU A 151 1.23 -10.99 -7.61
CA LEU A 151 2.39 -10.51 -8.36
C LEU A 151 3.66 -10.60 -7.53
N SER A 152 3.64 -10.11 -6.29
CA SER A 152 4.78 -10.20 -5.37
C SER A 152 5.28 -11.64 -5.23
N PHE A 153 4.36 -12.59 -5.08
CA PHE A 153 4.64 -14.02 -5.07
C PHE A 153 5.22 -14.51 -6.41
N ALA A 154 4.62 -14.12 -7.55
CA ALA A 154 5.07 -14.54 -8.88
C ALA A 154 6.50 -14.09 -9.21
N VAL A 155 6.89 -12.87 -8.80
CA VAL A 155 8.27 -12.38 -8.95
C VAL A 155 9.25 -13.36 -8.30
N ARG A 156 8.97 -13.80 -7.09
CA ARG A 156 9.81 -14.73 -6.31
C ARG A 156 9.77 -16.15 -6.87
N GLU A 157 8.58 -16.65 -7.16
CA GLU A 157 8.37 -18.02 -7.66
C GLU A 157 9.02 -18.26 -9.03
N LEU A 158 8.97 -17.26 -9.92
CA LEU A 158 9.58 -17.31 -11.25
C LEU A 158 11.05 -16.91 -11.26
N GLY A 159 11.59 -16.41 -10.14
CA GLY A 159 12.94 -15.87 -10.07
C GLY A 159 13.15 -14.62 -10.93
N CYS A 160 12.11 -13.81 -11.12
CA CYS A 160 12.18 -12.57 -11.89
C CYS A 160 13.04 -11.52 -11.20
N ILE A 161 13.71 -10.65 -11.99
CA ILE A 161 14.46 -9.50 -11.46
C ILE A 161 13.54 -8.40 -10.97
N ALA A 162 12.33 -8.30 -11.55
CA ALA A 162 11.37 -7.26 -11.22
C ALA A 162 9.93 -7.72 -11.46
N GLY A 163 8.99 -6.96 -10.93
CA GLY A 163 7.56 -7.07 -11.22
C GLY A 163 6.95 -5.72 -11.55
N ILE A 164 5.88 -5.74 -12.34
CA ILE A 164 5.08 -4.56 -12.69
C ILE A 164 3.63 -4.86 -12.34
N ASN A 165 2.98 -3.98 -11.57
CA ASN A 165 1.54 -4.04 -11.37
C ASN A 165 0.85 -2.79 -11.91
N ILE A 166 -0.06 -2.98 -12.85
CA ILE A 166 -0.84 -1.89 -13.43
C ILE A 166 -2.11 -1.73 -12.59
N THR A 167 -2.08 -0.76 -11.69
CA THR A 167 -3.17 -0.48 -10.74
C THR A 167 -3.00 0.90 -10.10
N ALA A 168 -4.12 1.54 -9.78
CA ALA A 168 -4.16 2.69 -8.89
C ALA A 168 -4.79 2.36 -7.53
N SER A 169 -4.82 1.05 -7.13
CA SER A 169 -5.42 0.58 -5.89
C SER A 169 -6.87 1.10 -5.75
N HIS A 170 -7.19 1.81 -4.72
CA HIS A 170 -8.52 2.32 -4.37
C HIS A 170 -8.86 3.73 -4.91
N ASN A 171 -8.03 4.31 -5.77
CA ASN A 171 -8.33 5.64 -6.36
C ASN A 171 -9.61 5.61 -7.22
N PRO A 172 -10.24 6.77 -7.51
CA PRO A 172 -11.37 6.88 -8.42
C PRO A 172 -11.13 6.29 -9.81
N PRO A 173 -12.20 6.01 -10.60
CA PRO A 173 -12.11 5.27 -11.86
C PRO A 173 -11.25 5.93 -12.95
N GLU A 174 -11.13 7.26 -12.94
CA GLU A 174 -10.30 8.00 -13.89
C GLU A 174 -8.79 7.82 -13.70
N TYR A 175 -8.35 7.22 -12.58
CA TYR A 175 -6.94 6.97 -12.28
C TYR A 175 -6.47 5.60 -12.73
N ASN A 176 -5.20 5.53 -13.12
CA ASN A 176 -4.45 4.29 -13.18
C ASN A 176 -3.01 4.51 -12.66
N GLY A 177 -2.23 3.44 -12.56
CA GLY A 177 -0.88 3.51 -12.04
C GLY A 177 0.00 2.38 -12.57
N TYR A 178 1.29 2.48 -12.26
CA TYR A 178 2.32 1.55 -12.67
C TYR A 178 3.25 1.36 -11.47
N LYS A 179 3.01 0.32 -10.65
CA LYS A 179 3.82 -0.01 -9.48
C LYS A 179 4.96 -0.94 -9.89
N VAL A 180 6.15 -0.75 -9.31
CA VAL A 180 7.33 -1.57 -9.62
C VAL A 180 7.84 -2.29 -8.38
N TYR A 181 8.18 -3.55 -8.55
CA TYR A 181 8.69 -4.50 -7.56
C TYR A 181 10.09 -4.98 -7.96
N TRP A 182 10.92 -5.32 -6.99
CA TRP A 182 12.24 -5.88 -7.26
C TRP A 182 12.27 -7.39 -7.03
N GLU A 183 13.44 -8.02 -7.21
CA GLU A 183 13.60 -9.48 -7.19
C GLU A 183 13.20 -10.17 -5.86
N ASP A 184 13.16 -9.42 -4.77
CA ASP A 184 12.66 -9.91 -3.49
C ASP A 184 11.13 -9.96 -3.41
N GLY A 185 10.42 -9.38 -4.38
CA GLY A 185 8.97 -9.28 -4.44
C GLY A 185 8.39 -8.06 -3.71
N ALA A 186 9.21 -7.19 -3.13
CA ALA A 186 8.76 -5.93 -2.52
C ALA A 186 8.76 -4.78 -3.55
N GLN A 187 7.93 -3.77 -3.30
CA GLN A 187 8.03 -2.51 -4.04
C GLN A 187 9.42 -1.88 -3.83
N PHE A 188 9.87 -1.14 -4.80
CA PHE A 188 11.19 -0.50 -4.80
C PHE A 188 11.50 0.27 -3.53
N THR A 189 12.70 0.03 -3.02
CA THR A 189 13.38 0.85 -1.99
C THR A 189 14.72 1.36 -2.54
N PRO A 190 15.34 2.36 -1.91
CA PRO A 190 16.70 2.76 -2.28
C PRO A 190 17.69 1.57 -2.25
N PRO A 191 18.61 1.45 -3.24
CA PRO A 191 18.92 2.43 -4.29
C PRO A 191 18.11 2.26 -5.60
N HIS A 192 17.27 1.24 -5.72
CA HIS A 192 16.63 0.85 -6.98
C HIS A 192 15.61 1.89 -7.48
N ASP A 193 14.83 2.49 -6.58
CA ASP A 193 13.87 3.55 -6.89
C ASP A 193 14.55 4.75 -7.57
N LYS A 194 15.64 5.24 -6.99
CA LYS A 194 16.43 6.34 -7.55
C LYS A 194 17.09 5.97 -8.88
N GLY A 195 17.58 4.74 -8.98
CA GLY A 195 18.23 4.23 -10.20
C GLY A 195 17.27 4.17 -11.37
N VAL A 196 16.08 3.61 -11.19
CA VAL A 196 15.04 3.55 -12.24
C VAL A 196 14.53 4.94 -12.59
N THR A 197 14.27 5.80 -11.59
CA THR A 197 13.84 7.18 -11.83
C THR A 197 14.85 7.94 -12.70
N ALA A 198 16.15 7.78 -12.45
CA ALA A 198 17.19 8.42 -13.26
C ALA A 198 17.16 7.95 -14.72
N GLU A 199 16.95 6.64 -14.96
CA GLU A 199 16.83 6.09 -16.32
C GLU A 199 15.58 6.58 -17.04
N VAL A 200 14.45 6.68 -16.34
CA VAL A 200 13.19 7.22 -16.91
C VAL A 200 13.36 8.68 -17.30
N LEU A 201 13.94 9.49 -16.42
CA LEU A 201 14.16 10.92 -16.68
C LEU A 201 15.18 11.19 -17.81
N ALA A 202 16.11 10.27 -18.05
CA ALA A 202 17.06 10.39 -19.16
C ALA A 202 16.42 10.17 -20.55
N ILE A 203 15.19 9.68 -20.62
CA ILE A 203 14.46 9.51 -21.89
C ILE A 203 13.69 10.81 -22.19
N GLU A 204 14.28 11.67 -22.99
CA GLU A 204 13.67 12.94 -23.40
C GLU A 204 12.75 12.79 -24.61
N ASP A 205 13.14 12.00 -25.61
CA ASP A 205 12.37 11.71 -26.82
C ASP A 205 11.64 10.36 -26.69
N LEU A 206 10.32 10.41 -26.57
CA LEU A 206 9.46 9.24 -26.43
C LEU A 206 9.50 8.31 -27.64
N SER A 207 9.82 8.83 -28.83
CA SER A 207 9.92 8.03 -30.06
C SER A 207 11.13 7.09 -30.07
N THR A 208 12.09 7.28 -29.18
CA THR A 208 13.27 6.40 -29.01
C THR A 208 12.99 5.14 -28.19
N VAL A 209 11.82 5.08 -27.53
CA VAL A 209 11.40 3.92 -26.75
C VAL A 209 11.18 2.72 -27.66
N LYS A 210 11.84 1.61 -27.32
CA LYS A 210 11.71 0.38 -28.09
C LYS A 210 10.41 -0.34 -27.75
N THR A 211 9.71 -0.81 -28.77
CA THR A 211 8.55 -1.68 -28.63
C THR A 211 8.55 -2.72 -29.74
N THR A 212 7.78 -3.79 -29.58
CA THR A 212 7.62 -4.86 -30.57
C THR A 212 6.18 -5.32 -30.63
N THR A 213 5.85 -6.20 -31.54
CA THR A 213 4.54 -6.84 -31.60
C THR A 213 4.47 -8.08 -30.70
N GLU A 214 3.27 -8.47 -30.28
CA GLU A 214 3.06 -9.69 -29.51
C GLU A 214 3.56 -10.92 -30.28
N GLU A 215 3.32 -10.98 -31.58
CA GLU A 215 3.77 -12.08 -32.47
C GLU A 215 5.31 -12.22 -32.45
N GLU A 216 6.03 -11.11 -32.59
CA GLU A 216 7.50 -11.11 -32.57
C GLU A 216 8.04 -11.47 -31.18
N ALA A 217 7.41 -10.96 -30.12
CA ALA A 217 7.77 -11.26 -28.73
C ALA A 217 7.57 -12.75 -28.39
N LEU A 218 6.47 -13.37 -28.84
CA LEU A 218 6.21 -14.81 -28.73
C LEU A 218 7.25 -15.61 -29.51
N LYS A 219 7.50 -15.25 -30.78
CA LYS A 219 8.46 -15.91 -31.66
C LYS A 219 9.88 -15.86 -31.12
N SER A 220 10.27 -14.76 -30.51
CA SER A 220 11.59 -14.62 -29.86
C SER A 220 11.70 -15.29 -28.49
N GLY A 221 10.59 -15.82 -27.93
CA GLY A 221 10.54 -16.38 -26.57
C GLY A 221 10.65 -15.34 -25.45
N LYS A 222 10.48 -14.05 -25.79
CA LYS A 222 10.59 -12.95 -24.82
C LYS A 222 9.23 -12.52 -24.24
N PHE A 223 8.16 -13.23 -24.58
CA PHE A 223 6.84 -13.06 -23.98
C PHE A 223 6.22 -14.40 -23.61
N GLN A 224 5.64 -14.48 -22.45
CA GLN A 224 4.94 -15.66 -21.95
C GLN A 224 3.72 -15.25 -21.15
N VAL A 225 2.58 -15.84 -21.46
CA VAL A 225 1.37 -15.73 -20.63
C VAL A 225 1.48 -16.73 -19.47
N ILE A 226 1.17 -16.25 -18.25
CA ILE A 226 1.10 -17.06 -17.02
C ILE A 226 -0.31 -16.96 -16.41
N GLY A 227 -0.67 -17.87 -15.53
CA GLY A 227 -1.99 -17.92 -14.91
C GLY A 227 -2.11 -19.04 -13.91
N LYS A 228 -3.02 -19.99 -14.14
CA LYS A 228 -3.44 -21.05 -13.20
C LYS A 228 -2.31 -21.73 -12.42
N GLU A 229 -1.16 -21.96 -13.03
CA GLU A 229 -0.04 -22.61 -12.34
C GLU A 229 0.49 -21.75 -11.18
N ILE A 230 0.56 -20.44 -11.39
CA ILE A 230 0.97 -19.49 -10.34
C ILE A 230 -0.16 -19.34 -9.32
N ASP A 231 -1.41 -19.22 -9.77
CA ASP A 231 -2.58 -19.15 -8.90
C ASP A 231 -2.63 -20.32 -7.92
N ASP A 232 -2.41 -21.55 -8.40
CA ASP A 232 -2.46 -22.76 -7.57
C ASP A 232 -1.37 -22.75 -6.49
N LYS A 233 -0.15 -22.32 -6.84
CA LYS A 233 0.97 -22.19 -5.92
C LYS A 233 0.74 -21.07 -4.89
N TYR A 234 0.23 -19.91 -5.34
CA TYR A 234 -0.11 -18.80 -4.46
C TYR A 234 -1.19 -19.20 -3.44
N ILE A 235 -2.30 -19.78 -3.88
CA ILE A 235 -3.37 -20.24 -2.99
C ILE A 235 -2.86 -21.30 -2.01
N ALA A 236 -1.96 -22.18 -2.42
CA ALA A 236 -1.34 -23.14 -1.51
C ALA A 236 -0.53 -22.44 -0.40
N GLN A 237 0.20 -21.35 -0.72
CA GLN A 237 0.91 -20.56 0.28
C GLN A 237 -0.04 -19.83 1.23
N VAL A 238 -1.13 -19.24 0.71
CA VAL A 238 -2.16 -18.60 1.53
C VAL A 238 -2.78 -19.60 2.50
N LYS A 239 -3.17 -20.78 2.02
CA LYS A 239 -3.71 -21.87 2.86
C LYS A 239 -2.73 -22.33 3.94
N ALA A 240 -1.43 -22.33 3.65
CA ALA A 240 -0.40 -22.69 4.62
C ALA A 240 -0.31 -21.69 5.80
N GLN A 241 -0.92 -20.49 5.68
CA GLN A 241 -1.00 -19.53 6.78
C GLN A 241 -2.15 -19.80 7.75
N VAL A 242 -3.07 -20.72 7.45
CA VAL A 242 -4.11 -21.17 8.39
C VAL A 242 -3.43 -21.84 9.59
N VAL A 243 -3.69 -21.30 10.78
CA VAL A 243 -3.02 -21.75 12.01
C VAL A 243 -3.87 -22.72 12.85
N ASN A 244 -5.19 -22.70 12.67
CA ASN A 244 -6.13 -23.57 13.42
C ASN A 244 -7.26 -24.09 12.51
N GLN A 245 -6.92 -25.02 11.63
CA GLN A 245 -7.88 -25.67 10.73
C GLN A 245 -9.03 -26.37 11.48
N GLU A 246 -8.78 -26.86 12.71
CA GLU A 246 -9.79 -27.53 13.53
C GLU A 246 -10.95 -26.60 13.92
N ALA A 247 -10.67 -25.32 14.22
CA ALA A 247 -11.71 -24.34 14.50
C ALA A 247 -12.62 -24.13 13.27
N ILE A 248 -12.02 -24.06 12.09
CA ILE A 248 -12.78 -23.96 10.83
C ILE A 248 -13.66 -25.21 10.66
N ASN A 249 -13.09 -26.42 10.78
CA ASN A 249 -13.80 -27.68 10.57
C ASN A 249 -15.03 -27.82 11.48
N ARG A 250 -14.96 -27.31 12.72
CA ARG A 250 -16.09 -27.36 13.65
C ARG A 250 -17.18 -26.33 13.36
N MET A 251 -16.82 -25.16 12.80
CA MET A 251 -17.71 -24.02 12.65
C MET A 251 -18.04 -23.66 11.19
N GLN A 252 -17.51 -24.37 10.21
CA GLN A 252 -17.62 -24.08 8.77
C GLN A 252 -19.06 -23.91 8.26
N LYS A 253 -20.04 -24.57 8.90
CA LYS A 253 -21.47 -24.51 8.56
C LYS A 253 -22.22 -23.44 9.35
N ASP A 254 -21.65 -22.97 10.45
CA ASP A 254 -22.29 -22.04 11.36
C ASP A 254 -21.85 -20.59 11.14
N ILE A 255 -20.70 -20.38 10.48
CA ILE A 255 -20.22 -19.06 10.07
C ILE A 255 -20.84 -18.66 8.76
N THR A 256 -21.42 -17.46 8.73
CA THR A 256 -21.97 -16.82 7.53
C THR A 256 -21.15 -15.58 7.18
N ILE A 257 -20.59 -15.55 5.97
CA ILE A 257 -19.69 -14.52 5.47
C ILE A 257 -20.34 -13.83 4.28
N VAL A 258 -20.35 -12.50 4.28
CA VAL A 258 -20.62 -11.69 3.08
C VAL A 258 -19.29 -11.10 2.59
N TYR A 259 -19.06 -11.18 1.30
CA TYR A 259 -17.84 -10.70 0.68
C TYR A 259 -18.13 -9.81 -0.54
N THR A 260 -17.40 -8.72 -0.68
CA THR A 260 -17.37 -7.93 -1.90
C THR A 260 -15.93 -7.72 -2.38
N PRO A 261 -15.63 -8.02 -3.65
CA PRO A 261 -14.35 -7.68 -4.28
C PRO A 261 -14.28 -6.23 -4.77
N LEU A 262 -15.30 -5.42 -4.57
CA LEU A 262 -15.40 -4.05 -5.12
C LEU A 262 -14.99 -4.00 -6.61
N HIS A 263 -15.55 -4.90 -7.42
CA HIS A 263 -15.26 -5.05 -8.85
C HIS A 263 -13.78 -5.38 -9.17
N GLY A 264 -12.99 -5.84 -8.20
CA GLY A 264 -11.54 -5.99 -8.31
C GLY A 264 -11.05 -7.43 -8.45
N THR A 265 -9.74 -7.58 -8.28
CA THR A 265 -8.98 -8.83 -8.46
C THR A 265 -9.23 -9.86 -7.37
N GLY A 266 -9.74 -9.46 -6.21
CA GLY A 266 -9.97 -10.34 -5.07
C GLY A 266 -11.06 -11.39 -5.27
N ASN A 267 -11.98 -11.21 -6.25
CA ASN A 267 -13.16 -12.06 -6.43
C ASN A 267 -12.81 -13.58 -6.46
N ILE A 268 -11.96 -13.96 -7.39
CA ILE A 268 -11.63 -15.39 -7.58
C ILE A 268 -10.78 -15.94 -6.43
N PRO A 269 -9.63 -15.33 -6.06
CA PRO A 269 -8.73 -15.91 -5.07
C PRO A 269 -9.32 -15.91 -3.64
N ALA A 270 -10.03 -14.86 -3.22
CA ALA A 270 -10.65 -14.83 -1.89
C ALA A 270 -11.74 -15.90 -1.74
N ARG A 271 -12.61 -16.02 -2.73
CA ARG A 271 -13.65 -17.08 -2.74
C ARG A 271 -13.05 -18.47 -2.79
N ARG A 272 -12.01 -18.64 -3.60
CA ARG A 272 -11.30 -19.91 -3.73
C ARG A 272 -10.68 -20.33 -2.39
N VAL A 273 -9.94 -19.43 -1.73
CA VAL A 273 -9.31 -19.76 -0.46
C VAL A 273 -10.33 -20.06 0.63
N MET A 274 -11.40 -19.24 0.78
CA MET A 274 -12.46 -19.50 1.76
C MET A 274 -13.10 -20.88 1.55
N LYS A 275 -13.41 -21.23 0.31
CA LYS A 275 -13.95 -22.55 -0.05
C LYS A 275 -12.96 -23.69 0.24
N GLU A 276 -11.70 -23.54 -0.15
CA GLU A 276 -10.69 -24.60 -0.02
C GLU A 276 -10.26 -24.85 1.43
N ILE A 277 -10.40 -23.85 2.33
CA ILE A 277 -10.18 -24.06 3.77
C ILE A 277 -11.42 -24.55 4.50
N GLY A 278 -12.61 -24.58 3.83
CA GLY A 278 -13.79 -25.28 4.30
C GLY A 278 -15.06 -24.46 4.54
N PHE A 279 -15.07 -23.14 4.35
CA PHE A 279 -16.28 -22.34 4.57
C PHE A 279 -17.35 -22.60 3.51
N GLU A 280 -18.59 -22.90 3.96
CA GLU A 280 -19.71 -23.26 3.08
C GLU A 280 -20.66 -22.06 2.83
N ASN A 281 -20.84 -21.17 3.81
CA ASN A 281 -21.81 -20.06 3.75
C ASN A 281 -21.13 -18.72 3.39
N VAL A 282 -20.62 -18.62 2.17
CA VAL A 282 -19.98 -17.42 1.63
C VAL A 282 -20.89 -16.83 0.56
N TYR A 283 -21.38 -15.61 0.79
CA TYR A 283 -22.26 -14.87 -0.10
C TYR A 283 -21.53 -13.66 -0.67
N VAL A 284 -21.42 -13.62 -2.00
CA VAL A 284 -20.79 -12.47 -2.70
C VAL A 284 -21.87 -11.45 -3.04
N VAL A 285 -21.54 -10.16 -2.92
CA VAL A 285 -22.43 -9.06 -3.35
C VAL A 285 -22.55 -9.08 -4.88
N PRO A 286 -23.72 -9.43 -5.45
CA PRO A 286 -23.83 -9.68 -6.88
C PRO A 286 -23.50 -8.46 -7.75
N GLU A 287 -23.88 -7.26 -7.28
CA GLU A 287 -23.68 -6.02 -8.01
C GLU A 287 -22.20 -5.60 -8.08
N GLN A 288 -21.34 -6.14 -7.18
CA GLN A 288 -19.92 -5.81 -7.05
C GLN A 288 -19.01 -6.98 -7.43
N GLU A 289 -19.57 -8.12 -7.82
CA GLU A 289 -18.83 -9.36 -8.08
C GLU A 289 -17.92 -9.27 -9.31
N LEU A 290 -18.47 -8.78 -10.43
CA LEU A 290 -17.75 -8.79 -11.69
C LEU A 290 -16.79 -7.60 -11.81
N PRO A 291 -15.60 -7.80 -12.44
CA PRO A 291 -14.66 -6.72 -12.71
C PRO A 291 -15.30 -5.60 -13.53
N ASN A 292 -15.12 -4.35 -13.09
CA ASN A 292 -15.61 -3.19 -13.80
C ASN A 292 -14.77 -1.95 -13.45
N GLY A 293 -14.12 -1.34 -14.44
CA GLY A 293 -13.26 -0.17 -14.27
C GLY A 293 -14.00 1.12 -13.92
N ASP A 294 -15.32 1.17 -14.12
CA ASP A 294 -16.15 2.32 -13.74
C ASP A 294 -16.53 2.32 -12.26
N PHE A 295 -16.37 1.18 -11.56
CA PHE A 295 -16.80 1.01 -10.14
C PHE A 295 -18.21 1.55 -9.86
N PRO A 296 -19.24 1.13 -10.61
CA PRO A 296 -20.53 1.84 -10.71
C PRO A 296 -21.35 1.86 -9.41
N THR A 297 -20.94 1.12 -8.39
CA THR A 297 -21.64 0.99 -7.10
C THR A 297 -21.05 1.86 -6.00
N VAL A 298 -19.94 2.56 -6.26
CA VAL A 298 -19.21 3.37 -5.28
C VAL A 298 -18.60 4.60 -5.95
N SER A 299 -18.42 5.68 -5.23
CA SER A 299 -17.71 6.87 -5.75
C SER A 299 -16.21 6.59 -5.95
N TYR A 300 -15.64 5.73 -5.13
CA TYR A 300 -14.29 5.16 -5.27
C TYR A 300 -14.20 3.83 -4.50
N PRO A 301 -13.46 2.85 -5.02
CA PRO A 301 -13.47 1.47 -4.50
C PRO A 301 -12.53 1.30 -3.29
N ASN A 302 -12.77 2.04 -2.19
CA ASN A 302 -11.94 2.03 -1.00
C ASN A 302 -12.64 1.31 0.17
N PRO A 303 -12.12 0.17 0.66
CA PRO A 303 -12.69 -0.55 1.79
C PRO A 303 -12.56 0.17 3.15
N GLU A 304 -11.95 1.36 3.19
CA GLU A 304 -11.99 2.26 4.34
C GLU A 304 -13.29 3.10 4.38
N ALA A 305 -13.98 3.23 3.23
CA ALA A 305 -15.18 4.04 3.10
C ALA A 305 -16.46 3.25 3.45
N ALA A 306 -17.35 3.83 4.24
CA ALA A 306 -18.62 3.20 4.60
C ALA A 306 -19.50 2.89 3.37
N GLU A 307 -19.47 3.75 2.33
CA GLU A 307 -20.16 3.57 1.06
C GLU A 307 -19.83 2.21 0.41
N ALA A 308 -18.59 1.76 0.49
CA ALA A 308 -18.15 0.49 -0.09
C ALA A 308 -18.90 -0.73 0.50
N PHE A 309 -19.44 -0.59 1.70
CA PHE A 309 -20.12 -1.66 2.42
C PHE A 309 -21.65 -1.62 2.35
N GLU A 310 -22.28 -0.58 1.80
CA GLU A 310 -23.75 -0.43 1.82
C GLU A 310 -24.48 -1.66 1.28
N LEU A 311 -24.07 -2.15 0.10
CA LEU A 311 -24.66 -3.35 -0.50
C LEU A 311 -24.32 -4.62 0.30
N GLY A 312 -23.09 -4.73 0.78
CA GLY A 312 -22.66 -5.84 1.61
C GLY A 312 -23.40 -5.90 2.94
N LEU A 313 -23.62 -4.78 3.62
CA LEU A 313 -24.38 -4.69 4.86
C LEU A 313 -25.88 -5.03 4.66
N LYS A 314 -26.45 -4.62 3.53
CA LYS A 314 -27.82 -5.02 3.16
C LYS A 314 -27.91 -6.54 3.03
N LEU A 315 -27.03 -7.16 2.26
CA LEU A 315 -26.97 -8.61 2.09
C LEU A 315 -26.68 -9.32 3.41
N ALA A 316 -25.81 -8.76 4.26
CA ALA A 316 -25.49 -9.32 5.57
C ALA A 316 -26.70 -9.37 6.51
N LYS A 317 -27.54 -8.33 6.51
CA LYS A 317 -28.80 -8.32 7.26
C LYS A 317 -29.77 -9.40 6.75
N GLU A 318 -29.88 -9.58 5.44
CA GLU A 318 -30.72 -10.63 4.82
C GLU A 318 -30.25 -12.04 5.17
N LYS A 319 -28.93 -12.26 5.17
CA LYS A 319 -28.31 -13.56 5.45
C LYS A 319 -28.01 -13.80 6.92
N ASN A 320 -28.23 -12.81 7.77
CA ASN A 320 -27.81 -12.82 9.18
C ASN A 320 -26.32 -13.14 9.34
N ALA A 321 -25.48 -12.49 8.54
CA ALA A 321 -24.05 -12.78 8.47
C ALA A 321 -23.30 -12.40 9.76
N ASP A 322 -22.22 -13.12 10.04
CA ASP A 322 -21.32 -12.83 11.16
C ASP A 322 -20.36 -11.69 10.83
N LEU A 323 -19.93 -11.60 9.58
CA LEU A 323 -18.98 -10.60 9.10
C LEU A 323 -19.22 -10.23 7.64
N VAL A 324 -18.80 -9.01 7.29
CA VAL A 324 -18.77 -8.50 5.91
C VAL A 324 -17.35 -8.07 5.59
N LEU A 325 -16.84 -8.57 4.48
CA LEU A 325 -15.47 -8.35 4.02
C LEU A 325 -15.48 -7.62 2.68
N ALA A 326 -14.56 -6.66 2.52
CA ALA A 326 -14.36 -5.95 1.26
C ALA A 326 -12.87 -5.85 0.92
N THR A 327 -12.48 -6.24 -0.29
CA THR A 327 -11.12 -5.98 -0.80
C THR A 327 -11.13 -4.82 -1.79
N ASP A 328 -10.05 -4.03 -1.83
CA ASP A 328 -9.87 -3.02 -2.86
C ASP A 328 -9.53 -3.67 -4.23
N PRO A 329 -9.52 -2.90 -5.34
CA PRO A 329 -9.38 -3.47 -6.68
C PRO A 329 -8.15 -4.34 -6.92
N ASP A 330 -7.02 -4.04 -6.30
CA ASP A 330 -5.79 -4.85 -6.40
C ASP A 330 -5.58 -5.79 -5.20
N ALA A 331 -6.60 -5.89 -4.32
CA ALA A 331 -6.73 -6.84 -3.21
C ALA A 331 -5.49 -6.89 -2.29
N ASP A 332 -4.91 -5.72 -2.01
CA ASP A 332 -3.87 -5.57 -1.00
C ASP A 332 -4.42 -5.07 0.35
N ARG A 333 -5.70 -4.59 0.40
CA ARG A 333 -6.39 -4.12 1.60
C ARG A 333 -7.67 -4.90 1.86
N LEU A 334 -7.98 -5.10 3.16
CA LEU A 334 -9.19 -5.78 3.62
C LEU A 334 -9.95 -4.90 4.61
N GLY A 335 -11.12 -4.41 4.22
CA GLY A 335 -12.08 -3.78 5.11
C GLY A 335 -13.03 -4.80 5.72
N VAL A 336 -13.52 -4.51 6.92
CA VAL A 336 -14.28 -5.46 7.73
C VAL A 336 -15.39 -4.79 8.50
N TYR A 337 -16.59 -5.36 8.45
CA TYR A 337 -17.66 -5.12 9.41
C TYR A 337 -17.99 -6.42 10.14
N VAL A 338 -18.17 -6.33 11.44
CA VAL A 338 -18.46 -7.48 12.31
C VAL A 338 -19.77 -7.26 13.05
N LYS A 339 -20.51 -8.34 13.29
CA LYS A 339 -21.78 -8.26 13.99
C LYS A 339 -21.55 -8.08 15.50
N ASP A 340 -22.19 -7.09 16.09
CA ASP A 340 -22.39 -6.99 17.53
C ASP A 340 -23.74 -7.61 17.91
N THR A 341 -23.71 -8.72 18.62
CA THR A 341 -24.95 -9.43 19.00
C THR A 341 -25.74 -8.72 20.09
N LYS A 342 -25.14 -7.77 20.83
CA LYS A 342 -25.80 -7.01 21.89
C LYS A 342 -26.68 -5.90 21.33
N SER A 343 -26.17 -5.16 20.34
CA SER A 343 -26.91 -4.09 19.64
C SER A 343 -27.68 -4.60 18.42
N GLY A 344 -27.26 -5.71 17.82
CA GLY A 344 -27.75 -6.22 16.53
C GLY A 344 -27.15 -5.50 15.32
N GLU A 345 -26.26 -4.52 15.54
CA GLU A 345 -25.66 -3.70 14.48
C GLU A 345 -24.35 -4.34 13.97
N TYR A 346 -23.90 -3.85 12.81
CA TYR A 346 -22.59 -4.18 12.24
C TYR A 346 -21.60 -3.05 12.54
N ILE A 347 -20.51 -3.38 13.20
CA ILE A 347 -19.47 -2.45 13.65
C ILE A 347 -18.29 -2.49 12.67
N PRO A 348 -17.85 -1.34 12.10
CA PRO A 348 -16.65 -1.29 11.28
C PRO A 348 -15.40 -1.49 12.15
N LEU A 349 -14.51 -2.39 11.73
CA LEU A 349 -13.16 -2.47 12.29
C LEU A 349 -12.24 -1.59 11.44
N THR A 350 -11.56 -0.63 12.06
CA THR A 350 -10.49 0.12 11.39
C THR A 350 -9.32 -0.80 11.05
N GLY A 351 -8.43 -0.40 10.15
CA GLY A 351 -7.24 -1.18 9.82
C GLY A 351 -6.36 -1.46 11.05
N ASN A 352 -6.27 -0.51 11.98
CA ASN A 352 -5.61 -0.71 13.26
C ASN A 352 -6.29 -1.79 14.12
N MET A 353 -7.63 -1.80 14.16
CA MET A 353 -8.40 -2.79 14.93
C MET A 353 -8.29 -4.18 14.32
N SER A 354 -8.59 -4.32 13.01
CA SER A 354 -8.57 -5.61 12.33
C SER A 354 -7.16 -6.21 12.27
N GLY A 355 -6.13 -5.38 12.00
CA GLY A 355 -4.74 -5.82 11.98
C GLY A 355 -4.25 -6.26 13.36
N SER A 356 -4.59 -5.51 14.44
CA SER A 356 -4.23 -5.91 15.82
C SER A 356 -4.95 -7.18 16.25
N LEU A 357 -6.23 -7.32 15.89
CA LEU A 357 -7.01 -8.53 16.18
C LEU A 357 -6.41 -9.76 15.48
N LEU A 358 -6.03 -9.62 14.21
CA LEU A 358 -5.35 -10.68 13.47
C LEU A 358 -3.98 -11.01 14.07
N CYS A 359 -3.20 -10.00 14.46
CA CYS A 359 -1.91 -10.18 15.11
C CYS A 359 -2.05 -10.99 16.42
N ASP A 360 -2.98 -10.59 17.31
CA ASP A 360 -3.24 -11.30 18.56
C ASP A 360 -3.71 -12.74 18.31
N TYR A 361 -4.65 -12.92 17.36
CA TYR A 361 -5.16 -14.23 16.99
C TYR A 361 -4.03 -15.15 16.47
N VAL A 362 -3.29 -14.71 15.46
CA VAL A 362 -2.21 -15.51 14.85
C VAL A 362 -1.13 -15.88 15.87
N LEU A 363 -0.69 -14.91 16.69
CA LEU A 363 0.32 -15.15 17.72
C LEU A 363 -0.21 -16.07 18.81
N SER A 364 -1.48 -15.95 19.22
CA SER A 364 -2.09 -16.85 20.22
C SER A 364 -2.10 -18.30 19.75
N GLN A 365 -2.47 -18.54 18.49
CA GLN A 365 -2.51 -19.90 17.92
C GLN A 365 -1.10 -20.46 17.71
N LYS A 366 -0.15 -19.63 17.25
CA LYS A 366 1.26 -20.01 17.12
C LYS A 366 1.89 -20.31 18.50
N GLN A 367 1.55 -19.54 19.54
CA GLN A 367 2.00 -19.83 20.91
C GLN A 367 1.44 -21.16 21.43
N ALA A 368 0.13 -21.39 21.25
CA ALA A 368 -0.50 -22.66 21.64
C ALA A 368 0.12 -23.87 20.93
N ALA A 369 0.61 -23.69 19.71
CA ALA A 369 1.31 -24.70 18.92
C ALA A 369 2.82 -24.78 19.21
N GLY A 370 3.38 -23.95 20.10
CA GLY A 370 4.82 -23.88 20.37
C GLY A 370 5.66 -23.36 19.20
N LYS A 371 5.08 -22.53 18.33
CA LYS A 371 5.68 -22.04 17.07
C LYS A 371 6.15 -20.58 17.13
N ILE A 372 6.23 -19.95 18.30
CA ILE A 372 6.84 -18.63 18.43
C ILE A 372 8.34 -18.82 18.76
N PRO A 373 9.25 -18.42 17.84
CA PRO A 373 10.67 -18.50 18.09
C PRO A 373 11.12 -17.40 19.07
N ALA A 374 12.29 -17.60 19.70
CA ALA A 374 12.83 -16.65 20.68
C ALA A 374 13.17 -15.28 20.06
N ASP A 375 13.39 -15.22 18.76
CA ASP A 375 13.70 -14.01 17.97
C ASP A 375 12.53 -13.58 17.07
N GLY A 376 11.29 -13.98 17.40
CA GLY A 376 10.09 -13.59 16.67
C GLY A 376 9.91 -12.08 16.61
N GLU A 377 9.64 -11.54 15.43
CA GLU A 377 9.46 -10.10 15.19
C GLU A 377 8.05 -9.81 14.63
N VAL A 378 7.41 -8.78 15.20
CA VAL A 378 6.21 -8.13 14.63
C VAL A 378 6.63 -6.80 14.06
N VAL A 379 6.23 -6.52 12.81
CA VAL A 379 6.66 -5.32 12.08
C VAL A 379 5.48 -4.41 11.83
N LYS A 380 5.60 -3.12 12.17
CA LYS A 380 4.55 -2.11 11.92
C LYS A 380 5.13 -0.83 11.32
N SER A 381 4.28 -0.06 10.62
CA SER A 381 4.65 1.32 10.29
C SER A 381 4.60 2.23 11.52
N ILE A 382 5.40 3.30 11.52
CA ILE A 382 5.46 4.28 12.63
C ILE A 382 4.12 4.98 12.92
N VAL A 383 3.15 4.91 12.00
CA VAL A 383 1.81 5.51 12.16
C VAL A 383 0.73 4.47 12.51
N THR A 384 1.13 3.22 12.71
CA THR A 384 0.26 2.13 13.12
C THR A 384 0.10 2.12 14.64
N THR A 385 -1.04 1.69 15.13
CA THR A 385 -1.44 1.68 16.54
C THR A 385 -0.41 1.08 17.49
N ASN A 386 -0.28 1.64 18.68
CA ASN A 386 0.51 1.06 19.77
C ASN A 386 -0.19 -0.13 20.49
N LEU A 387 -1.42 -0.48 20.08
CA LEU A 387 -2.06 -1.71 20.54
C LEU A 387 -1.25 -2.94 20.13
N VAL A 388 -0.70 -2.94 18.90
CA VAL A 388 0.11 -4.06 18.42
C VAL A 388 1.43 -4.22 19.17
N ASP A 389 1.97 -3.13 19.76
CA ASP A 389 3.16 -3.18 20.63
C ASP A 389 2.87 -4.00 21.90
N ALA A 390 1.68 -3.74 22.50
CA ALA A 390 1.24 -4.49 23.66
C ALA A 390 0.99 -5.98 23.34
N VAL A 391 0.44 -6.26 22.15
CA VAL A 391 0.26 -7.63 21.65
C VAL A 391 1.61 -8.32 21.46
N ALA A 392 2.55 -7.73 20.71
CA ALA A 392 3.88 -8.30 20.47
C ALA A 392 4.61 -8.60 21.77
N LYS A 393 4.60 -7.63 22.71
CA LYS A 393 5.18 -7.79 24.04
C LYS A 393 4.57 -8.95 24.83
N HIS A 394 3.24 -9.12 24.75
CA HIS A 394 2.55 -10.20 25.46
C HIS A 394 3.01 -11.60 25.01
N TYR A 395 3.24 -11.76 23.72
CA TYR A 395 3.70 -13.04 23.13
C TYR A 395 5.23 -13.18 23.10
N GLY A 396 5.98 -12.22 23.67
CA GLY A 396 7.44 -12.25 23.71
C GLY A 396 8.11 -11.98 22.35
N CYS A 397 7.37 -11.42 21.40
CA CYS A 397 7.91 -10.99 20.13
C CYS A 397 8.53 -9.60 20.23
N LYS A 398 9.61 -9.37 19.50
CA LYS A 398 10.20 -8.03 19.33
C LYS A 398 9.34 -7.23 18.37
N LEU A 399 9.08 -5.97 18.73
CA LEU A 399 8.47 -5.02 17.80
C LEU A 399 9.54 -4.33 16.96
N VAL A 400 9.30 -4.23 15.65
CA VAL A 400 10.11 -3.48 14.70
C VAL A 400 9.25 -2.39 14.06
N GLU A 401 9.63 -1.13 14.23
CA GLU A 401 9.01 0.01 13.56
C GLU A 401 9.74 0.29 12.25
N VAL A 402 8.96 0.59 11.20
CA VAL A 402 9.47 1.00 9.89
C VAL A 402 8.73 2.26 9.41
N LEU A 403 9.27 2.97 8.42
CA LEU A 403 8.55 4.08 7.78
C LEU A 403 7.25 3.59 7.12
N THR A 404 6.32 4.52 6.87
CA THR A 404 5.06 4.22 6.17
C THR A 404 5.34 3.75 4.75
N GLY A 405 4.70 2.66 4.38
CA GLY A 405 4.81 1.96 3.11
C GLY A 405 5.26 0.52 3.31
N PHE A 406 4.42 -0.42 2.89
CA PHE A 406 4.64 -1.85 3.14
C PHE A 406 5.97 -2.38 2.57
N LYS A 407 6.55 -1.68 1.60
CA LYS A 407 7.89 -1.94 1.08
C LYS A 407 8.97 -1.99 2.17
N TYR A 408 8.82 -1.22 3.24
CA TYR A 408 9.77 -1.25 4.37
C TYR A 408 9.56 -2.48 5.27
N ILE A 409 8.32 -2.99 5.35
CA ILE A 409 8.03 -4.28 5.97
C ILE A 409 8.66 -5.40 5.11
N GLY A 410 8.48 -5.35 3.78
CA GLY A 410 9.13 -6.26 2.84
C GLY A 410 10.67 -6.23 2.96
N GLN A 411 11.25 -5.04 3.10
CA GLN A 411 12.70 -4.87 3.33
C GLN A 411 13.17 -5.47 4.67
N GLN A 412 12.36 -5.37 5.73
CA GLN A 412 12.69 -6.02 7.00
C GLN A 412 12.68 -7.55 6.86
N ILE A 413 11.68 -8.12 6.16
CA ILE A 413 11.65 -9.56 5.87
C ILE A 413 12.89 -10.00 5.09
N LEU A 414 13.28 -9.25 4.05
CA LEU A 414 14.50 -9.53 3.28
C LEU A 414 15.74 -9.49 4.16
N LYS A 415 15.83 -8.51 5.07
CA LYS A 415 16.95 -8.38 6.03
C LYS A 415 17.02 -9.58 6.97
N GLU A 416 15.88 -10.06 7.49
CA GLU A 416 15.83 -11.26 8.33
C GLU A 416 16.30 -12.50 7.57
N GLU A 417 15.80 -12.71 6.34
CA GLU A 417 16.21 -13.84 5.48
C GLU A 417 17.71 -13.81 5.14
N THR A 418 18.26 -12.63 4.83
CA THR A 418 19.66 -12.50 4.40
C THR A 418 20.65 -12.51 5.55
N THR A 419 20.26 -12.05 6.73
CA THR A 419 21.13 -12.00 7.91
C THR A 419 20.97 -13.19 8.85
N GLY A 420 19.85 -13.93 8.74
CA GLY A 420 19.49 -14.98 9.68
C GLY A 420 19.23 -14.45 11.11
N LYS A 421 18.85 -13.16 11.24
CA LYS A 421 18.57 -12.50 12.51
C LYS A 421 17.15 -11.96 12.50
N GLY A 422 16.35 -12.40 13.49
CA GLY A 422 14.92 -12.16 13.55
C GLY A 422 14.13 -13.19 12.75
N THR A 423 12.90 -13.43 13.15
CA THR A 423 11.95 -14.29 12.45
C THR A 423 10.63 -13.55 12.32
N TYR A 424 10.24 -13.24 11.12
CA TYR A 424 8.98 -12.54 10.82
C TYR A 424 7.76 -13.36 11.28
N MET A 425 6.93 -12.75 12.10
CA MET A 425 5.71 -13.36 12.61
C MET A 425 4.45 -12.76 12.04
N PHE A 426 4.43 -11.42 11.87
CA PHE A 426 3.30 -10.64 11.38
C PHE A 426 3.75 -9.22 11.02
N GLY A 427 3.15 -8.62 9.99
CA GLY A 427 3.36 -7.21 9.66
C GLY A 427 2.08 -6.52 9.25
N MET A 428 1.95 -5.23 9.63
CA MET A 428 0.74 -4.47 9.32
C MET A 428 0.97 -2.96 9.16
N GLU A 429 0.06 -2.36 8.42
CA GLU A 429 -0.13 -0.91 8.34
C GLU A 429 -1.56 -0.53 8.74
N GLU A 430 -1.74 0.68 9.27
CA GLU A 430 -3.04 1.23 9.66
C GLU A 430 -4.03 1.32 8.50
N SER A 431 -3.54 1.34 7.28
CA SER A 431 -4.30 1.48 6.04
C SER A 431 -4.88 0.16 5.54
N TYR A 432 -5.41 -0.67 6.46
CA TYR A 432 -6.15 -1.91 6.18
C TYR A 432 -5.33 -3.02 5.51
N GLY A 433 -4.02 -2.99 5.65
CA GLY A 433 -3.15 -3.99 5.03
C GLY A 433 -2.27 -4.73 6.04
N CYS A 434 -2.17 -6.05 5.89
CA CYS A 434 -1.27 -6.89 6.66
C CYS A 434 -0.72 -8.04 5.81
N LEU A 435 0.31 -8.72 6.34
CA LEU A 435 0.89 -9.91 5.77
C LEU A 435 1.22 -10.90 6.90
N ILE A 436 0.82 -12.18 6.74
CA ILE A 436 0.99 -13.20 7.78
C ILE A 436 2.24 -14.05 7.53
N GLY A 437 2.52 -14.39 6.29
CA GLY A 437 3.68 -15.21 5.89
C GLY A 437 4.73 -14.41 5.15
N THR A 438 5.77 -15.11 4.68
CA THR A 438 6.88 -14.51 3.94
C THR A 438 6.91 -14.89 2.45
N TYR A 439 5.86 -15.50 1.94
CA TYR A 439 5.74 -15.91 0.54
C TYR A 439 5.58 -14.73 -0.42
N ALA A 440 5.00 -13.63 0.05
CA ALA A 440 4.88 -12.33 -0.60
C ALA A 440 5.63 -11.26 0.20
N ARG A 441 5.75 -10.03 -0.36
CA ARG A 441 6.44 -8.89 0.25
C ARG A 441 5.60 -7.61 0.20
N ASP A 442 4.31 -7.76 -0.06
CA ASP A 442 3.32 -6.68 0.03
C ASP A 442 2.12 -7.19 0.85
N LYS A 443 1.25 -6.27 1.22
CA LYS A 443 -0.01 -6.56 1.91
C LYS A 443 -0.79 -7.61 1.14
N ASP A 444 -1.42 -8.53 1.85
CA ASP A 444 -2.21 -9.61 1.24
C ASP A 444 -3.60 -9.71 1.86
N ALA A 445 -4.59 -9.12 1.17
CA ALA A 445 -5.97 -9.19 1.58
C ALA A 445 -6.57 -10.60 1.45
N ILE A 446 -5.99 -11.47 0.63
CA ILE A 446 -6.48 -12.85 0.47
C ILE A 446 -6.12 -13.68 1.70
N SER A 447 -4.87 -13.58 2.18
CA SER A 447 -4.47 -14.25 3.43
C SER A 447 -5.13 -13.62 4.65
N ALA A 448 -5.32 -12.29 4.66
CA ALA A 448 -6.06 -11.61 5.71
C ALA A 448 -7.53 -12.06 5.76
N THR A 449 -8.17 -12.26 4.60
CA THR A 449 -9.54 -12.82 4.51
C THR A 449 -9.60 -14.22 5.12
N ALA A 450 -8.69 -15.11 4.73
CA ALA A 450 -8.64 -16.47 5.29
C ALA A 450 -8.47 -16.45 6.81
N ALA A 451 -7.50 -15.68 7.33
CA ALA A 451 -7.20 -15.62 8.75
C ALA A 451 -8.33 -14.96 9.56
N LEU A 452 -9.03 -13.96 9.00
CA LEU A 452 -10.13 -13.31 9.69
C LEU A 452 -11.36 -14.22 9.78
N CYS A 453 -11.64 -14.98 8.71
CA CYS A 453 -12.69 -16.01 8.74
C CYS A 453 -12.37 -17.14 9.73
N GLU A 454 -11.10 -17.55 9.80
CA GLU A 454 -10.61 -18.53 10.78
C GLU A 454 -10.76 -18.00 12.21
N ALA A 455 -10.35 -16.74 12.48
CA ALA A 455 -10.54 -16.10 13.76
C ALA A 455 -12.03 -16.01 14.15
N ALA A 456 -12.91 -15.66 13.20
CA ALA A 456 -14.35 -15.65 13.43
C ALA A 456 -14.89 -17.02 13.84
N ALA A 457 -14.44 -18.10 13.18
CA ALA A 457 -14.80 -19.47 13.54
C ALA A 457 -14.32 -19.81 14.96
N TYR A 458 -13.07 -19.51 15.29
CA TYR A 458 -12.48 -19.76 16.59
C TYR A 458 -13.20 -19.04 17.74
N TYR A 459 -13.55 -17.77 17.53
CA TYR A 459 -14.25 -17.01 18.57
C TYR A 459 -15.73 -17.41 18.67
N LYS A 460 -16.39 -17.72 17.55
CA LYS A 460 -17.77 -18.20 17.55
C LYS A 460 -17.94 -19.52 18.28
N GLU A 461 -17.00 -20.45 18.15
CA GLU A 461 -16.97 -21.68 18.96
C GLU A 461 -16.95 -21.41 20.47
N LYS A 462 -16.40 -20.26 20.88
CA LYS A 462 -16.36 -19.79 22.28
C LYS A 462 -17.57 -18.92 22.65
N GLY A 463 -18.57 -18.81 21.79
CA GLY A 463 -19.75 -17.96 22.00
C GLY A 463 -19.47 -16.46 21.87
N MET A 464 -18.41 -16.06 21.18
CA MET A 464 -17.99 -14.68 20.98
C MET A 464 -18.08 -14.29 19.51
N THR A 465 -18.37 -13.04 19.24
CA THR A 465 -18.17 -12.42 17.92
C THR A 465 -16.75 -11.87 17.80
N LEU A 466 -16.35 -11.45 16.60
CA LEU A 466 -15.08 -10.69 16.44
C LEU A 466 -15.12 -9.33 17.15
N TRP A 467 -16.32 -8.74 17.34
CA TRP A 467 -16.46 -7.53 18.16
C TRP A 467 -16.20 -7.83 19.65
N ASP A 468 -16.77 -8.91 20.17
CA ASP A 468 -16.50 -9.33 21.55
C ASP A 468 -15.01 -9.62 21.76
N ALA A 469 -14.34 -10.24 20.77
CA ALA A 469 -12.90 -10.47 20.80
C ALA A 469 -12.10 -9.16 20.81
N MET A 470 -12.52 -8.15 20.03
CA MET A 470 -11.88 -6.84 20.02
C MET A 470 -12.04 -6.12 21.37
N VAL A 471 -13.22 -6.18 21.97
CA VAL A 471 -13.47 -5.63 23.31
C VAL A 471 -12.60 -6.33 24.36
N ALA A 472 -12.51 -7.66 24.32
CA ALA A 472 -11.65 -8.43 25.22
C ALA A 472 -10.15 -8.06 25.06
N MET A 473 -9.71 -7.74 23.85
CA MET A 473 -8.36 -7.22 23.61
C MET A 473 -8.16 -5.85 24.28
N TYR A 474 -9.13 -4.96 24.16
CA TYR A 474 -9.06 -3.65 24.85
C TYR A 474 -9.02 -3.81 26.37
N GLU A 475 -9.82 -4.70 26.95
CA GLU A 475 -9.78 -5.01 28.38
C GLU A 475 -8.41 -5.54 28.80
N LYS A 476 -7.79 -6.39 27.95
CA LYS A 476 -6.49 -7.03 28.23
C LYS A 476 -5.31 -6.06 28.08
N TYR A 477 -5.29 -5.24 27.03
CA TYR A 477 -4.12 -4.43 26.65
C TYR A 477 -4.29 -2.95 26.91
N GLY A 478 -5.53 -2.47 27.02
CA GLY A 478 -5.92 -1.07 27.15
C GLY A 478 -6.73 -0.58 25.95
N TYR A 479 -7.48 0.47 26.14
CA TYR A 479 -8.39 1.05 25.16
C TYR A 479 -7.66 2.06 24.27
N TYR A 480 -7.00 1.56 23.22
CA TYR A 480 -6.31 2.39 22.24
C TYR A 480 -7.30 2.99 21.23
N LYS A 481 -7.15 4.27 20.97
CA LYS A 481 -7.89 4.99 19.93
C LYS A 481 -6.91 5.73 19.05
N ASP A 482 -6.86 5.34 17.80
CA ASP A 482 -6.04 5.95 16.77
C ASP A 482 -6.94 6.70 15.78
N THR A 483 -6.49 7.87 15.35
CA THR A 483 -7.23 8.75 14.46
C THR A 483 -6.31 9.33 13.40
N VAL A 484 -6.83 9.51 12.20
CA VAL A 484 -6.16 10.24 11.13
C VAL A 484 -7.01 11.42 10.67
N LYS A 485 -6.42 12.59 10.55
CA LYS A 485 -6.98 13.77 9.88
C LYS A 485 -6.19 14.05 8.62
N SER A 486 -6.87 14.33 7.52
CA SER A 486 -6.25 14.59 6.23
C SER A 486 -6.76 15.92 5.69
N ILE A 487 -5.84 16.79 5.28
CA ILE A 487 -6.15 18.10 4.67
C ILE A 487 -5.60 18.10 3.25
N GLY A 488 -6.49 18.19 2.26
CA GLY A 488 -6.13 18.33 0.85
C GLY A 488 -6.01 19.81 0.49
N LEU A 489 -4.90 20.19 -0.14
CA LEU A 489 -4.64 21.56 -0.59
C LEU A 489 -4.25 21.50 -2.07
N LYS A 490 -5.12 22.04 -2.94
CA LYS A 490 -4.95 21.90 -4.39
C LYS A 490 -3.88 22.85 -4.97
N GLY A 491 -3.23 22.40 -6.03
CA GLY A 491 -2.31 23.20 -6.84
C GLY A 491 -0.95 23.46 -6.19
N ILE A 492 -0.15 24.28 -6.86
CA ILE A 492 1.23 24.64 -6.45
C ILE A 492 1.23 25.40 -5.11
N GLU A 493 0.26 26.28 -4.91
CA GLU A 493 0.09 27.04 -3.66
C GLU A 493 -0.22 26.10 -2.49
N GLY A 494 -1.03 25.04 -2.74
CA GLY A 494 -1.33 24.02 -1.75
C GLY A 494 -0.10 23.23 -1.33
N LEU A 495 0.77 22.84 -2.27
CA LEU A 495 2.03 22.17 -1.97
C LEU A 495 2.98 23.08 -1.14
N ALA A 496 3.08 24.36 -1.50
CA ALA A 496 3.89 25.33 -0.73
C ALA A 496 3.36 25.47 0.70
N LYS A 497 2.03 25.50 0.87
CA LYS A 497 1.39 25.59 2.18
C LYS A 497 1.62 24.34 3.04
N ILE A 498 1.59 23.14 2.43
CA ILE A 498 1.96 21.90 3.13
C ILE A 498 3.39 21.98 3.67
N GLN A 499 4.34 22.47 2.87
CA GLN A 499 5.73 22.62 3.31
C GLN A 499 5.85 23.66 4.44
N GLU A 500 5.12 24.77 4.36
CA GLU A 500 5.07 25.79 5.42
C GLU A 500 4.56 25.19 6.75
N ILE A 501 3.48 24.41 6.73
CA ILE A 501 2.94 23.73 7.90
C ILE A 501 4.00 22.77 8.50
N MET A 502 4.65 21.95 7.68
CA MET A 502 5.70 21.04 8.13
C MET A 502 6.87 21.78 8.78
N GLU A 503 7.36 22.88 8.16
CA GLU A 503 8.46 23.67 8.71
C GLU A 503 8.06 24.43 9.99
N ASN A 504 6.79 24.82 10.12
CA ASN A 504 6.29 25.45 11.35
C ASN A 504 6.30 24.45 12.51
N PHE A 505 5.74 23.24 12.34
CA PHE A 505 5.79 22.20 13.37
C PHE A 505 7.23 21.79 13.70
N ARG A 506 8.15 21.81 12.72
CA ARG A 506 9.57 21.49 12.93
C ARG A 506 10.29 22.55 13.76
N LYS A 507 9.99 23.84 13.52
CA LYS A 507 10.61 24.96 14.25
C LYS A 507 9.98 25.23 15.60
N ASN A 508 8.66 25.00 15.69
CA ASN A 508 7.84 25.28 16.87
C ASN A 508 7.08 24.02 17.29
N PRO A 509 7.78 22.99 17.77
CA PRO A 509 7.11 21.76 18.21
C PRO A 509 6.14 22.05 19.35
N PRO A 510 4.93 21.43 19.36
CA PRO A 510 4.02 21.57 20.47
C PRO A 510 4.68 21.04 21.76
N LYS A 511 4.48 21.74 22.88
CA LYS A 511 4.95 21.26 24.20
C LYS A 511 3.98 20.28 24.82
N ALA A 512 2.72 20.44 24.52
CA ALA A 512 1.63 19.57 24.95
C ALA A 512 0.52 19.59 23.90
N LEU A 513 -0.36 18.57 23.90
CA LEU A 513 -1.51 18.47 23.04
C LEU A 513 -2.60 17.61 23.69
N GLY A 514 -3.83 18.13 23.81
CA GLY A 514 -4.96 17.42 24.40
C GLY A 514 -4.72 16.98 25.86
N GLY A 515 -3.90 17.72 26.61
CA GLY A 515 -3.52 17.40 27.98
C GLY A 515 -2.33 16.43 28.11
N TYR A 516 -1.72 15.99 26.99
CA TYR A 516 -0.52 15.16 27.00
C TYR A 516 0.74 16.01 26.74
N GLU A 517 1.78 15.83 27.55
CA GLU A 517 3.06 16.51 27.39
C GLU A 517 3.92 15.77 26.35
N VAL A 518 4.58 16.50 25.46
CA VAL A 518 5.54 15.95 24.49
C VAL A 518 6.83 15.58 25.23
N THR A 519 7.23 14.32 25.12
CA THR A 519 8.42 13.77 25.79
C THR A 519 9.60 13.63 24.85
N SER A 520 9.37 13.32 23.56
CA SER A 520 10.42 13.33 22.54
C SER A 520 9.90 13.80 21.18
N VAL A 521 10.81 14.30 20.34
CA VAL A 521 10.56 14.73 18.97
C VAL A 521 11.45 13.93 18.02
N ARG A 522 10.83 13.16 17.12
CA ARG A 522 11.53 12.44 16.05
C ARG A 522 11.37 13.23 14.75
N ASP A 523 12.47 13.77 14.23
CA ASP A 523 12.53 14.45 12.91
C ASP A 523 13.25 13.53 11.91
N TYR A 524 12.50 12.80 11.13
CA TYR A 524 13.06 11.83 10.17
C TYR A 524 13.79 12.52 8.99
N LYS A 525 13.50 13.79 8.70
CA LYS A 525 14.25 14.58 7.71
C LYS A 525 15.67 14.89 8.18
N LYS A 526 15.85 15.03 9.50
CA LYS A 526 17.15 15.28 10.13
C LYS A 526 17.81 14.04 10.70
N ASN A 527 17.14 12.89 10.65
CA ASN A 527 17.53 11.64 11.29
C ASN A 527 17.80 11.80 12.80
N THR A 528 16.94 12.55 13.50
CA THR A 528 17.13 12.82 14.94
C THR A 528 15.92 12.44 15.78
N ILE A 529 16.19 11.91 16.98
CA ILE A 529 15.25 11.79 18.10
C ILE A 529 15.79 12.68 19.23
N THR A 530 15.05 13.70 19.60
CA THR A 530 15.42 14.65 20.67
C THR A 530 14.54 14.40 21.89
N ASP A 531 15.12 14.03 23.02
CA ASP A 531 14.45 13.99 24.32
C ASP A 531 14.21 15.41 24.81
N VAL A 532 12.95 15.74 25.14
CA VAL A 532 12.55 17.11 25.46
C VAL A 532 13.06 17.52 26.87
N ALA A 533 13.14 16.60 27.81
CA ALA A 533 13.56 16.90 29.19
C ALA A 533 15.07 17.09 29.30
N THR A 534 15.86 16.28 28.61
CA THR A 534 17.33 16.26 28.73
C THR A 534 18.03 17.00 27.60
N GLY A 535 17.38 17.16 26.44
CA GLY A 535 17.99 17.67 25.21
C GLY A 535 18.92 16.66 24.54
N GLU A 536 18.97 15.38 24.99
CA GLU A 536 19.74 14.33 24.36
C GLU A 536 19.23 14.07 22.92
N VAL A 537 20.16 13.93 21.98
CA VAL A 537 19.85 13.66 20.58
C VAL A 537 20.42 12.30 20.17
N LYS A 538 19.57 11.46 19.56
CA LYS A 538 19.92 10.15 18.99
C LYS A 538 19.50 10.08 17.53
N GLU A 539 20.05 9.14 16.78
CA GLU A 539 19.58 8.84 15.42
C GLU A 539 18.26 8.04 15.43
N THR A 540 17.39 8.27 14.44
CA THR A 540 16.15 7.50 14.30
C THR A 540 16.39 6.04 13.90
N GLY A 541 17.51 5.77 13.23
CA GLY A 541 17.83 4.45 12.66
C GLY A 541 16.97 4.05 11.46
N LEU A 542 16.12 4.97 10.94
CA LEU A 542 15.28 4.78 9.77
C LEU A 542 15.73 5.70 8.62
N PRO A 543 15.37 5.40 7.37
CA PRO A 543 15.71 6.25 6.22
C PRO A 543 15.19 7.69 6.37
N GLU A 544 15.85 8.64 5.68
CA GLU A 544 15.40 10.02 5.61
C GLU A 544 13.99 10.11 4.99
N SER A 545 13.11 10.87 5.67
CA SER A 545 11.74 11.11 5.22
C SER A 545 11.21 12.43 5.80
N ASN A 546 10.39 13.17 5.05
CA ASN A 546 9.77 14.39 5.56
C ASN A 546 8.60 14.08 6.51
N VAL A 547 8.93 13.51 7.66
CA VAL A 547 8.00 13.10 8.72
C VAL A 547 8.45 13.68 10.05
N LEU A 548 7.48 14.14 10.84
CA LEU A 548 7.65 14.54 12.23
C LEU A 548 6.82 13.61 13.11
N TYR A 549 7.41 13.14 14.19
CA TYR A 549 6.73 12.31 15.18
C TYR A 549 6.99 12.85 16.59
N TYR A 550 5.95 12.94 17.39
CA TYR A 550 6.00 13.44 18.77
C TYR A 550 5.53 12.30 19.67
N ASP A 551 6.45 11.78 20.49
CA ASP A 551 6.07 10.90 21.57
C ASP A 551 5.54 11.76 22.72
N MET A 552 4.46 11.33 23.33
CA MET A 552 3.84 12.02 24.47
C MET A 552 3.71 11.09 25.68
N ASN A 553 3.50 11.66 26.85
CA ASN A 553 3.29 10.85 28.05
C ASN A 553 2.07 9.93 27.91
N ASP A 554 1.99 8.91 28.79
CA ASP A 554 0.93 7.90 28.82
C ASP A 554 0.73 7.11 27.51
N GLY A 555 1.77 7.10 26.65
CA GLY A 555 1.77 6.38 25.38
C GLY A 555 0.95 7.06 24.27
N ALA A 556 0.55 8.32 24.46
CA ALA A 556 -0.03 9.12 23.41
C ALA A 556 1.05 9.53 22.39
N TRP A 557 0.64 9.81 21.15
CA TRP A 557 1.57 10.18 20.08
C TRP A 557 0.88 11.00 18.97
N LEU A 558 1.69 11.77 18.24
CA LEU A 558 1.29 12.50 17.03
C LEU A 558 2.34 12.29 15.94
N CYS A 559 1.90 11.98 14.72
CA CYS A 559 2.76 11.95 13.53
C CYS A 559 2.19 12.85 12.43
N ILE A 560 3.04 13.67 11.84
CA ILE A 560 2.68 14.60 10.78
C ILE A 560 3.51 14.26 9.54
N ARG A 561 2.84 14.02 8.41
CA ARG A 561 3.51 13.77 7.14
C ARG A 561 2.72 14.29 5.94
N PRO A 562 3.39 14.87 4.93
CA PRO A 562 2.77 15.10 3.63
C PRO A 562 2.56 13.75 2.92
N SER A 563 1.53 13.69 2.08
CA SER A 563 1.38 12.56 1.15
C SER A 563 2.46 12.61 0.08
N GLY A 564 3.01 11.45 -0.29
CA GLY A 564 3.98 11.36 -1.38
C GLY A 564 3.36 11.31 -2.78
N THR A 565 2.02 11.18 -2.88
CA THR A 565 1.33 10.95 -4.17
C THR A 565 0.21 11.94 -4.44
N GLU A 566 -0.17 12.75 -3.46
CA GLU A 566 -1.30 13.68 -3.55
C GLU A 566 -0.97 14.97 -2.77
N PRO A 567 -1.50 16.14 -3.15
CA PRO A 567 -1.32 17.39 -2.41
C PRO A 567 -2.14 17.40 -1.12
N LYS A 568 -1.76 16.52 -0.18
CA LYS A 568 -2.41 16.31 1.12
C LYS A 568 -1.36 16.27 2.23
N ILE A 569 -1.73 16.76 3.41
CA ILE A 569 -0.99 16.53 4.66
C ILE A 569 -1.86 15.70 5.61
N LYS A 570 -1.25 14.73 6.25
CA LYS A 570 -1.92 13.81 7.17
C LYS A 570 -1.37 13.98 8.58
N PHE A 571 -2.28 13.96 9.54
CA PHE A 571 -2.03 14.02 10.97
C PHE A 571 -2.57 12.74 11.59
N TYR A 572 -1.69 11.88 12.05
CA TYR A 572 -2.02 10.64 12.75
C TYR A 572 -1.78 10.85 14.23
N TYR A 573 -2.69 10.46 15.07
CA TYR A 573 -2.51 10.52 16.51
C TYR A 573 -3.22 9.37 17.20
N GLY A 574 -2.62 8.92 18.30
CA GLY A 574 -3.15 7.83 19.11
C GLY A 574 -3.12 8.17 20.59
N VAL A 575 -4.12 7.69 21.32
CA VAL A 575 -4.24 7.83 22.76
C VAL A 575 -4.65 6.51 23.39
N LYS A 576 -4.46 6.40 24.71
CA LYS A 576 -4.93 5.26 25.50
C LYS A 576 -5.91 5.73 26.57
N GLY A 577 -7.09 5.10 26.59
CA GLY A 577 -8.12 5.34 27.59
C GLY A 577 -8.25 4.22 28.61
N THR A 578 -9.15 4.44 29.57
CA THR A 578 -9.59 3.46 30.58
C THR A 578 -10.90 2.77 30.17
N SER A 579 -11.56 3.29 29.15
CA SER A 579 -12.76 2.75 28.48
C SER A 579 -12.80 3.23 27.03
N LEU A 580 -13.72 2.71 26.20
CA LEU A 580 -13.95 3.20 24.84
C LEU A 580 -14.35 4.68 24.85
N ASP A 581 -15.26 5.08 25.72
CA ASP A 581 -15.72 6.46 25.82
C ASP A 581 -14.61 7.42 26.29
N ASP A 582 -13.77 6.99 27.23
CA ASP A 582 -12.61 7.77 27.70
C ASP A 582 -11.57 7.93 26.57
N ALA A 583 -11.28 6.87 25.83
CA ALA A 583 -10.38 6.91 24.70
C ALA A 583 -10.90 7.84 23.59
N GLU A 584 -12.21 7.82 23.28
CA GLU A 584 -12.85 8.71 22.32
C GLU A 584 -12.77 10.17 22.75
N ALA A 585 -13.09 10.48 24.03
CA ALA A 585 -13.02 11.82 24.59
C ALA A 585 -11.59 12.39 24.53
N LYS A 586 -10.58 11.57 24.89
CA LYS A 586 -9.15 11.93 24.82
C LYS A 586 -8.70 12.17 23.38
N SER A 587 -9.06 11.27 22.45
CA SER A 587 -8.75 11.43 21.04
C SER A 587 -9.36 12.70 20.46
N LYS A 588 -10.60 13.01 20.83
CA LYS A 588 -11.26 14.26 20.44
C LYS A 588 -10.53 15.49 20.96
N ALA A 589 -10.11 15.51 22.22
CA ALA A 589 -9.38 16.64 22.80
C ALA A 589 -8.05 16.91 22.07
N VAL A 590 -7.28 15.85 21.76
CA VAL A 590 -6.06 15.96 20.94
C VAL A 590 -6.38 16.50 19.54
N GLY A 591 -7.40 15.97 18.90
CA GLY A 591 -7.80 16.37 17.56
C GLY A 591 -8.27 17.82 17.46
N ASP A 592 -9.09 18.27 18.41
CA ASP A 592 -9.61 19.66 18.43
C ASP A 592 -8.48 20.69 18.64
N GLU A 593 -7.54 20.42 19.56
CA GLU A 593 -6.40 21.30 19.78
C GLU A 593 -5.44 21.32 18.58
N LEU A 594 -5.14 20.14 18.02
CA LEU A 594 -4.30 20.00 16.83
C LEU A 594 -4.89 20.78 15.64
N MET A 595 -6.18 20.59 15.35
CA MET A 595 -6.83 21.32 14.25
C MET A 595 -6.86 22.81 14.50
N GLY A 596 -7.09 23.26 15.73
CA GLY A 596 -7.00 24.68 16.10
C GLY A 596 -5.59 25.29 15.92
N MET A 597 -4.52 24.48 16.01
CA MET A 597 -3.17 24.91 15.64
C MET A 597 -3.01 25.01 14.12
N VAL A 598 -3.50 24.02 13.38
CA VAL A 598 -3.41 23.98 11.92
C VAL A 598 -4.21 25.11 11.28
N ASP A 599 -5.43 25.36 11.75
CA ASP A 599 -6.30 26.45 11.24
C ASP A 599 -5.66 27.84 11.36
N LYS A 600 -4.82 28.06 12.39
CA LYS A 600 -4.04 29.30 12.52
C LYS A 600 -2.90 29.44 11.51
N MET A 601 -2.50 28.34 10.90
CA MET A 601 -1.45 28.30 9.88
C MET A 601 -2.03 28.35 8.47
N MET A 602 -3.31 28.00 8.30
CA MET A 602 -4.02 28.06 7.01
C MET A 602 -4.33 29.49 6.58
#